data_6a850188e5fa33392a9d27ce2fb58024
#
_entry.id   6a850188e5fa33392a9d27ce2fb58024
#
_cell.length_a   1.000
_cell.length_b   1.000
_cell.length_c   1.000
_cell.angle_alpha   90.00
_cell.angle_beta   90.00
_cell.angle_gamma   90.00
#
_symmetry.space_group_name_H-M   'P 1'
#
loop_
_entity.id
_entity.type
_entity.pdbx_description
1 polymer ?
#
loop_
_entity_poly.entity_id
_entity_poly.type
_entity_poly.pdbx_seq_one_letter_code
_entity_poly.pdbx_strand_id
1 'polypeptide(L)'
;MEKYDVIICGAGPAGLMTAYTLGSTASGSLKILLLDRREPWREPVCCAEAVGSGMFSSLLPVDPSFVRCYTSWINYTSPKGYTAGTYRKGRSIILNRARFHRWLWDKCLEAGVDCRCNAAVKALERRDSWWDVTVEKEGSQHIISAPVVVDATGPGGITRDSENMALAIFAVAEGVPCNKEALQLFYGSAFADGYGWIFPRDDDAVNIGLGMSVRAAQGLSLRQKLLDFISRNNPHAKIRTICGGKVPLHGTHHRPFAMHGLFKAGDAAGCVNPIFGSGISEALICGKIVGENIPDWLGKTDAEERCHVERRIFDQWMDSCGYFYQKSAHAKEIMNKITDDQWDIFLHHMSDLPQEEQTSILETLSSSPWLWPIMVWQIYVGSKNKNFC
;
A
#
# COMPACT_ATOMS: atom_id res chain seq x y z
N MET A 1 11.39 33.80 8.51
CA MET A 1 11.36 32.36 8.25
C MET A 1 10.23 31.77 9.08
N GLU A 2 9.32 31.05 8.44
CA GLU A 2 8.15 30.47 9.10
C GLU A 2 8.59 29.25 9.91
N LYS A 3 8.08 29.10 11.16
CA LYS A 3 8.48 28.02 12.08
C LYS A 3 7.27 27.23 12.54
N TYR A 4 7.44 25.91 12.59
CA TYR A 4 6.48 24.92 13.11
C TYR A 4 7.17 24.03 14.12
N ASP A 5 6.39 23.27 14.89
CA ASP A 5 6.91 22.20 15.73
C ASP A 5 7.08 20.92 14.92
N VAL A 6 6.17 20.68 13.95
CA VAL A 6 6.20 19.52 13.08
C VAL A 6 5.84 19.92 11.64
N ILE A 7 6.65 19.49 10.67
CA ILE A 7 6.31 19.59 9.24
C ILE A 7 6.12 18.17 8.67
N ILE A 8 4.98 17.90 8.08
CA ILE A 8 4.65 16.62 7.44
C ILE A 8 4.66 16.82 5.93
N CYS A 9 5.54 16.08 5.24
CA CYS A 9 5.77 16.18 3.81
C CYS A 9 5.03 15.04 3.08
N GLY A 10 3.94 15.38 2.39
CA GLY A 10 3.08 14.44 1.68
C GLY A 10 1.77 14.14 2.40
N ALA A 11 0.64 14.36 1.71
CA ALA A 11 -0.70 14.11 2.20
C ALA A 11 -1.32 12.82 1.59
N GLY A 12 -0.51 11.77 1.46
CA GLY A 12 -0.97 10.39 1.28
C GLY A 12 -1.55 9.85 2.60
N PRO A 13 -2.03 8.58 2.63
CA PRO A 13 -2.64 8.00 3.83
C PRO A 13 -1.76 8.11 5.08
N ALA A 14 -0.44 7.91 4.96
CA ALA A 14 0.49 8.01 6.08
C ALA A 14 0.59 9.43 6.63
N GLY A 15 0.81 10.43 5.76
CA GLY A 15 0.95 11.82 6.20
C GLY A 15 -0.35 12.38 6.76
N LEU A 16 -1.48 12.07 6.14
CA LEU A 16 -2.80 12.45 6.65
C LEU A 16 -3.07 11.83 8.03
N MET A 17 -2.76 10.54 8.20
CA MET A 17 -2.96 9.88 9.50
C MET A 17 -2.02 10.43 10.57
N THR A 18 -0.75 10.71 10.23
CA THR A 18 0.19 11.37 11.15
C THR A 18 -0.33 12.73 11.58
N ALA A 19 -0.79 13.56 10.63
CA ALA A 19 -1.32 14.89 10.88
C ALA A 19 -2.59 14.84 11.76
N TYR A 20 -3.52 13.96 11.42
CA TYR A 20 -4.75 13.76 12.18
C TYR A 20 -4.47 13.28 13.61
N THR A 21 -3.57 12.30 13.77
CA THR A 21 -3.20 11.77 15.09
C THR A 21 -2.56 12.86 15.95
N LEU A 22 -1.60 13.61 15.41
CA LEU A 22 -0.93 14.71 16.12
C LEU A 22 -1.92 15.82 16.49
N GLY A 23 -2.74 16.28 15.55
CA GLY A 23 -3.71 17.34 15.80
C GLY A 23 -4.72 16.95 16.88
N SER A 24 -5.20 15.68 16.82
CA SER A 24 -6.18 15.16 17.79
C SER A 24 -5.59 14.96 19.20
N THR A 25 -4.31 14.56 19.31
CA THR A 25 -3.67 14.30 20.61
C THR A 25 -3.07 15.56 21.23
N ALA A 26 -2.51 16.45 20.41
CA ALA A 26 -1.84 17.67 20.89
C ALA A 26 -2.84 18.79 21.29
N SER A 27 -4.11 18.68 20.92
CA SER A 27 -5.18 19.63 21.30
C SER A 27 -4.78 21.11 21.14
N GLY A 28 -4.11 21.45 20.03
CA GLY A 28 -3.67 22.82 19.73
C GLY A 28 -2.37 23.28 20.40
N SER A 29 -1.69 22.43 21.18
CA SER A 29 -0.41 22.77 21.82
C SER A 29 0.79 22.73 20.85
N LEU A 30 0.65 22.09 19.69
CA LEU A 30 1.69 22.01 18.64
C LEU A 30 1.26 22.75 17.38
N LYS A 31 2.20 23.47 16.78
CA LYS A 31 2.05 24.08 15.46
C LYS A 31 2.46 23.07 14.39
N ILE A 32 1.47 22.46 13.74
CA ILE A 32 1.64 21.35 12.78
C ILE A 32 1.35 21.85 11.37
N LEU A 33 2.25 21.55 10.42
CA LEU A 33 2.10 21.86 8.99
C LEU A 33 2.08 20.57 8.18
N LEU A 34 1.05 20.39 7.36
CA LEU A 34 0.95 19.32 6.36
C LEU A 34 1.07 19.92 4.97
N LEU A 35 2.02 19.40 4.17
CA LEU A 35 2.29 19.86 2.82
C LEU A 35 2.04 18.76 1.79
N ASP A 36 1.42 19.09 0.65
CA ASP A 36 1.43 18.23 -0.53
C ASP A 36 1.67 19.05 -1.81
N ARG A 37 2.37 18.44 -2.76
CA ARG A 37 2.70 19.04 -4.07
C ARG A 37 1.47 19.28 -4.95
N ARG A 38 0.32 18.65 -4.63
CA ARG A 38 -0.96 18.78 -5.31
C ARG A 38 -2.11 18.61 -4.33
N GLU A 39 -3.33 18.80 -4.78
CA GLU A 39 -4.50 18.37 -4.02
C GLU A 39 -4.50 16.83 -3.89
N PRO A 40 -4.49 16.26 -2.67
CA PRO A 40 -4.40 14.80 -2.49
C PRO A 40 -5.59 14.03 -3.07
N TRP A 41 -6.73 14.71 -3.26
CA TRP A 41 -7.95 14.16 -3.87
C TRP A 41 -8.05 14.39 -5.38
N ARG A 42 -7.04 15.02 -6.02
CA ARG A 42 -7.04 15.23 -7.47
C ARG A 42 -6.92 13.90 -8.21
N GLU A 43 -7.95 13.58 -8.99
CA GLU A 43 -7.97 12.36 -9.81
C GLU A 43 -7.05 12.48 -11.07
N PRO A 44 -6.50 11.36 -11.55
CA PRO A 44 -6.60 10.02 -10.98
C PRO A 44 -5.70 9.83 -9.76
N VAL A 45 -6.21 9.19 -8.71
CA VAL A 45 -5.39 8.68 -7.61
C VAL A 45 -4.91 7.28 -8.00
N CYS A 46 -3.60 7.11 -8.19
CA CYS A 46 -3.02 5.86 -8.67
C CYS A 46 -3.05 4.77 -7.59
N CYS A 47 -4.08 3.92 -7.62
CA CYS A 47 -4.30 2.84 -6.65
C CYS A 47 -5.33 1.83 -7.16
N ALA A 48 -5.23 0.56 -6.72
CA ALA A 48 -6.27 -0.45 -6.92
C ALA A 48 -7.46 -0.30 -5.95
N GLU A 49 -7.37 0.58 -4.94
CA GLU A 49 -8.41 1.05 -4.03
C GLU A 49 -8.94 0.01 -3.01
N ALA A 50 -8.48 -1.25 -3.05
CA ALA A 50 -8.93 -2.30 -2.14
C ALA A 50 -8.20 -2.27 -0.79
N VAL A 51 -8.94 -2.42 0.31
CA VAL A 51 -8.43 -2.58 1.68
C VAL A 51 -9.17 -3.69 2.42
N GLY A 52 -8.49 -4.34 3.37
CA GLY A 52 -9.13 -5.28 4.29
C GLY A 52 -10.02 -4.52 5.29
N SER A 53 -11.31 -4.87 5.35
CA SER A 53 -12.29 -4.12 6.16
C SER A 53 -11.93 -4.10 7.65
N GLY A 54 -11.52 -5.24 8.21
CA GLY A 54 -11.17 -5.34 9.63
C GLY A 54 -9.99 -4.46 10.04
N MET A 55 -8.90 -4.49 9.27
CA MET A 55 -7.73 -3.65 9.54
C MET A 55 -8.06 -2.16 9.37
N PHE A 56 -8.77 -1.79 8.30
CA PHE A 56 -9.13 -0.41 8.06
C PHE A 56 -10.06 0.15 9.16
N SER A 57 -11.11 -0.60 9.54
CA SER A 57 -12.08 -0.15 10.55
C SER A 57 -11.52 -0.10 11.98
N SER A 58 -10.41 -0.79 12.25
CA SER A 58 -9.70 -0.66 13.54
C SER A 58 -8.91 0.66 13.68
N LEU A 59 -8.68 1.34 12.57
CA LEU A 59 -7.88 2.58 12.52
C LEU A 59 -8.74 3.83 12.38
N LEU A 60 -9.77 3.76 11.54
CA LEU A 60 -10.65 4.87 11.19
C LEU A 60 -12.10 4.38 11.04
N PRO A 61 -13.09 5.20 11.37
CA PRO A 61 -14.48 4.90 11.04
C PRO A 61 -14.66 4.79 9.53
N VAL A 62 -15.45 3.82 9.09
CA VAL A 62 -15.80 3.65 7.68
C VAL A 62 -16.97 4.56 7.36
N ASP A 63 -16.70 5.69 6.71
CA ASP A 63 -17.74 6.62 6.26
C ASP A 63 -18.24 6.21 4.86
N PRO A 64 -19.55 6.07 4.65
CA PRO A 64 -20.13 5.69 3.37
C PRO A 64 -19.74 6.61 2.21
N SER A 65 -19.41 7.87 2.47
CA SER A 65 -19.07 8.87 1.43
C SER A 65 -17.82 8.49 0.61
N PHE A 66 -16.90 7.73 1.18
CA PHE A 66 -15.70 7.27 0.49
C PHE A 66 -15.68 5.76 0.20
N VAL A 67 -16.77 5.03 0.46
CA VAL A 67 -16.89 3.62 0.08
C VAL A 67 -17.51 3.52 -1.31
N ARG A 68 -16.85 2.79 -2.24
CA ARG A 68 -17.42 2.42 -3.53
C ARG A 68 -18.30 1.19 -3.41
N CYS A 69 -17.75 0.10 -2.91
CA CYS A 69 -18.46 -1.14 -2.67
C CYS A 69 -17.72 -2.02 -1.65
N TYR A 70 -18.41 -3.06 -1.19
CA TYR A 70 -17.85 -4.13 -0.37
C TYR A 70 -17.70 -5.38 -1.21
N THR A 71 -16.65 -6.17 -0.93
CA THR A 71 -16.49 -7.50 -1.53
C THR A 71 -16.39 -8.55 -0.43
N SER A 72 -16.84 -9.77 -0.75
CA SER A 72 -16.84 -10.90 0.19
C SER A 72 -15.87 -12.00 -0.24
N TRP A 73 -15.44 -11.98 -1.50
CA TRP A 73 -14.57 -12.99 -2.09
C TRP A 73 -13.19 -12.43 -2.42
N ILE A 74 -12.17 -13.29 -2.29
CA ILE A 74 -10.89 -13.13 -2.97
C ILE A 74 -10.68 -14.38 -3.80
N ASN A 75 -10.63 -14.24 -5.11
CA ASN A 75 -10.45 -15.29 -6.08
C ASN A 75 -9.03 -15.27 -6.64
N TYR A 76 -8.42 -16.44 -6.73
CA TYR A 76 -7.09 -16.69 -7.28
C TYR A 76 -7.26 -17.47 -8.56
N THR A 77 -6.74 -16.97 -9.67
CA THR A 77 -6.90 -17.56 -11.00
C THR A 77 -5.54 -17.92 -11.59
N SER A 78 -5.42 -19.15 -12.08
CA SER A 78 -4.23 -19.69 -12.72
C SER A 78 -4.11 -19.29 -14.20
N PRO A 79 -2.95 -19.54 -14.86
CA PRO A 79 -2.78 -19.28 -16.30
C PRO A 79 -3.82 -19.93 -17.21
N LYS A 80 -4.28 -21.16 -16.90
CA LYS A 80 -5.34 -21.86 -17.67
C LYS A 80 -6.77 -21.49 -17.23
N GLY A 81 -6.91 -20.61 -16.23
CA GLY A 81 -8.23 -20.12 -15.79
C GLY A 81 -8.88 -20.92 -14.66
N TYR A 82 -8.20 -21.89 -14.04
CA TYR A 82 -8.69 -22.53 -12.82
C TYR A 82 -8.77 -21.49 -11.71
N THR A 83 -9.90 -21.44 -11.00
CA THR A 83 -10.15 -20.41 -9.99
C THR A 83 -10.58 -21.05 -8.68
N ALA A 84 -9.92 -20.69 -7.60
CA ALA A 84 -10.31 -21.01 -6.23
C ALA A 84 -10.40 -19.71 -5.41
N GLY A 85 -11.23 -19.68 -4.38
CA GLY A 85 -11.46 -18.45 -3.64
C GLY A 85 -11.75 -18.64 -2.17
N THR A 86 -11.60 -17.55 -1.42
CA THR A 86 -12.03 -17.47 -0.02
C THR A 86 -13.28 -16.60 0.08
N TYR A 87 -14.21 -17.02 0.92
CA TYR A 87 -15.42 -16.26 1.22
C TYR A 87 -15.41 -15.78 2.67
N ARG A 88 -15.64 -14.49 2.85
CA ARG A 88 -15.94 -13.89 4.14
C ARG A 88 -16.76 -12.63 3.91
N LYS A 89 -17.99 -12.60 4.40
CA LYS A 89 -18.91 -11.47 4.22
C LYS A 89 -18.24 -10.13 4.60
N GLY A 90 -18.27 -9.16 3.67
CA GLY A 90 -17.70 -7.83 3.88
C GLY A 90 -16.19 -7.82 4.12
N ARG A 91 -15.45 -8.78 3.56
CA ARG A 91 -14.00 -8.96 3.76
C ARG A 91 -13.17 -7.75 3.37
N SER A 92 -13.55 -7.10 2.27
CA SER A 92 -12.79 -5.97 1.75
C SER A 92 -13.70 -4.80 1.39
N ILE A 93 -13.12 -3.61 1.42
CA ILE A 93 -13.73 -2.36 1.00
C ILE A 93 -12.99 -1.87 -0.23
N ILE A 94 -13.70 -1.49 -1.27
CA ILE A 94 -13.16 -0.67 -2.35
C ILE A 94 -13.42 0.78 -2.01
N LEU A 95 -12.34 1.53 -1.83
CA LEU A 95 -12.41 2.94 -1.47
C LEU A 95 -12.56 3.82 -2.72
N ASN A 96 -13.29 4.91 -2.61
CA ASN A 96 -13.04 6.07 -3.43
C ASN A 96 -11.87 6.86 -2.80
N ARG A 97 -10.67 6.64 -3.31
CA ARG A 97 -9.45 7.22 -2.73
C ARG A 97 -9.44 8.74 -2.74
N ALA A 98 -10.02 9.38 -3.75
CA ALA A 98 -10.13 10.83 -3.80
C ALA A 98 -11.00 11.35 -2.66
N ARG A 99 -12.20 10.77 -2.47
CA ARG A 99 -13.11 11.13 -1.37
C ARG A 99 -12.51 10.78 -0.01
N PHE A 100 -11.84 9.64 0.12
CA PHE A 100 -11.16 9.26 1.36
C PHE A 100 -10.07 10.26 1.76
N HIS A 101 -9.22 10.68 0.82
CA HIS A 101 -8.18 11.68 1.09
C HIS A 101 -8.80 13.02 1.48
N ARG A 102 -9.88 13.45 0.80
CA ARG A 102 -10.57 14.69 1.15
C ARG A 102 -11.19 14.61 2.56
N TRP A 103 -11.86 13.50 2.87
CA TRP A 103 -12.45 13.29 4.18
C TRP A 103 -11.38 13.35 5.30
N LEU A 104 -10.24 12.66 5.14
CA LEU A 104 -9.18 12.66 6.15
C LEU A 104 -8.43 14.01 6.22
N TRP A 105 -8.31 14.71 5.09
CA TRP A 105 -7.80 16.08 5.06
C TRP A 105 -8.68 17.04 5.86
N ASP A 106 -9.98 16.95 5.68
CA ASP A 106 -10.93 17.78 6.42
C ASP A 106 -10.86 17.47 7.94
N LYS A 107 -10.64 16.20 8.32
CA LYS A 107 -10.35 15.81 9.70
C LYS A 107 -9.04 16.39 10.24
N CYS A 108 -8.02 16.55 9.42
CA CYS A 108 -6.79 17.24 9.82
C CYS A 108 -7.04 18.73 10.09
N LEU A 109 -7.82 19.40 9.23
CA LEU A 109 -8.22 20.80 9.42
C LEU A 109 -9.05 20.98 10.71
N GLU A 110 -10.04 20.11 10.97
CA GLU A 110 -10.84 20.08 12.19
C GLU A 110 -9.96 19.90 13.45
N ALA A 111 -8.87 19.16 13.33
CA ALA A 111 -7.89 18.92 14.40
C ALA A 111 -6.84 20.07 14.54
N GLY A 112 -7.00 21.18 13.82
CA GLY A 112 -6.15 22.38 13.94
C GLY A 112 -4.82 22.30 13.18
N VAL A 113 -4.67 21.37 12.23
CA VAL A 113 -3.46 21.26 11.40
C VAL A 113 -3.50 22.32 10.28
N ASP A 114 -2.39 23.04 10.08
CA ASP A 114 -2.21 23.89 8.88
C ASP A 114 -1.93 23.01 7.67
N CYS A 115 -2.90 22.89 6.77
CA CYS A 115 -2.83 22.02 5.61
C CYS A 115 -2.68 22.84 4.33
N ARG A 116 -1.60 22.59 3.57
CA ARG A 116 -1.30 23.33 2.34
C ARG A 116 -1.07 22.38 1.17
N CYS A 117 -1.90 22.47 0.14
CA CYS A 117 -1.67 21.82 -1.15
C CYS A 117 -0.98 22.78 -2.13
N ASN A 118 -0.56 22.21 -3.29
CA ASN A 118 0.26 22.89 -4.31
C ASN A 118 1.57 23.47 -3.75
N ALA A 119 2.12 22.78 -2.74
CA ALA A 119 3.33 23.11 -2.01
C ALA A 119 4.30 21.92 -2.06
N ALA A 120 5.21 21.93 -3.04
CA ALA A 120 6.11 20.81 -3.29
C ALA A 120 7.38 20.93 -2.43
N VAL A 121 7.61 19.98 -1.54
CA VAL A 121 8.87 19.88 -0.82
C VAL A 121 9.98 19.43 -1.78
N LYS A 122 11.07 20.17 -1.85
CA LYS A 122 12.21 19.94 -2.77
C LYS A 122 13.44 19.42 -2.09
N ALA A 123 13.73 19.88 -0.87
CA ALA A 123 14.91 19.49 -0.11
C ALA A 123 14.65 19.55 1.39
N LEU A 124 15.38 18.73 2.12
CA LEU A 124 15.50 18.75 3.57
C LEU A 124 16.97 18.97 3.92
N GLU A 125 17.26 19.95 4.75
CA GLU A 125 18.60 20.24 5.22
C GLU A 125 18.60 20.33 6.74
N ARG A 126 19.46 19.55 7.39
CA ARG A 126 19.58 19.60 8.85
C ARG A 126 20.47 20.78 9.27
N ARG A 127 20.00 21.58 10.23
CA ARG A 127 20.69 22.69 10.85
C ARG A 127 20.69 22.52 12.36
N ASP A 128 21.77 22.01 12.94
CA ASP A 128 21.87 21.70 14.36
C ASP A 128 20.69 20.87 14.89
N SER A 129 19.76 21.51 15.61
CA SER A 129 18.56 20.89 16.17
C SER A 129 17.29 21.07 15.34
N TRP A 130 17.39 21.67 14.13
CA TRP A 130 16.29 22.00 13.26
C TRP A 130 16.48 21.42 11.87
N TRP A 131 15.38 21.25 11.16
CA TRP A 131 15.33 20.93 9.74
C TRP A 131 14.82 22.13 8.96
N ASP A 132 15.54 22.54 7.94
CA ASP A 132 15.10 23.48 6.93
C ASP A 132 14.46 22.69 5.79
N VAL A 133 13.20 23.01 5.51
CA VAL A 133 12.39 22.40 4.47
C VAL A 133 12.22 23.40 3.35
N THR A 134 12.82 23.13 2.18
CA THR A 134 12.63 23.94 0.99
C THR A 134 11.33 23.56 0.30
N VAL A 135 10.40 24.50 0.23
CA VAL A 135 9.07 24.33 -0.36
C VAL A 135 8.95 25.21 -1.60
N GLU A 136 8.52 24.61 -2.69
CA GLU A 136 8.17 25.34 -3.93
C GLU A 136 6.66 25.50 -4.03
N LYS A 137 6.21 26.73 -4.15
CA LYS A 137 4.81 27.10 -4.38
C LYS A 137 4.76 28.21 -5.44
N GLU A 138 3.94 28.01 -6.48
CA GLU A 138 3.75 29.00 -7.55
C GLU A 138 5.05 29.48 -8.19
N GLY A 139 6.04 28.58 -8.36
CA GLY A 139 7.34 28.87 -8.94
C GLY A 139 8.34 29.57 -8.01
N SER A 140 7.94 29.93 -6.79
CA SER A 140 8.81 30.52 -5.79
C SER A 140 9.21 29.50 -4.73
N GLN A 141 10.47 29.57 -4.26
CA GLN A 141 10.96 28.71 -3.19
C GLN A 141 10.99 29.48 -1.86
N HIS A 142 10.54 28.79 -0.81
CA HIS A 142 10.52 29.28 0.56
C HIS A 142 11.15 28.24 1.47
N ILE A 143 11.76 28.71 2.57
CA ILE A 143 12.29 27.84 3.62
C ILE A 143 11.37 27.95 4.83
N ILE A 144 10.92 26.78 5.30
CA ILE A 144 10.14 26.62 6.53
C ILE A 144 10.94 25.69 7.44
N SER A 145 10.99 25.95 8.73
CA SER A 145 11.84 25.19 9.65
C SER A 145 11.03 24.56 10.78
N ALA A 146 11.43 23.34 11.19
CA ALA A 146 10.88 22.64 12.35
C ALA A 146 11.93 21.72 12.99
N PRO A 147 11.83 21.43 14.31
CA PRO A 147 12.65 20.41 14.96
C PRO A 147 12.28 18.98 14.47
N VAL A 148 11.05 18.79 14.01
CA VAL A 148 10.55 17.49 13.52
C VAL A 148 10.05 17.63 12.09
N VAL A 149 10.50 16.71 11.23
CA VAL A 149 9.99 16.55 9.86
C VAL A 149 9.56 15.09 9.66
N VAL A 150 8.40 14.90 9.04
CA VAL A 150 7.91 13.58 8.64
C VAL A 150 7.94 13.46 7.11
N ASP A 151 8.76 12.56 6.58
CA ASP A 151 8.73 12.19 5.17
C ASP A 151 7.64 11.14 4.92
N ALA A 152 6.51 11.59 4.39
CA ALA A 152 5.40 10.78 3.91
C ALA A 152 5.16 10.97 2.40
N THR A 153 6.23 11.27 1.65
CA THR A 153 6.17 11.63 0.22
C THR A 153 6.03 10.43 -0.72
N GLY A 154 5.92 9.22 -0.15
CA GLY A 154 5.69 7.99 -0.89
C GLY A 154 6.96 7.38 -1.50
N PRO A 155 6.84 6.44 -2.47
CA PRO A 155 7.96 5.60 -2.92
C PRO A 155 9.02 6.32 -3.76
N GLY A 156 8.79 7.54 -4.15
CA GLY A 156 9.74 8.39 -4.86
C GLY A 156 10.26 9.53 -4.03
N GLY A 157 10.13 9.44 -2.69
CA GLY A 157 10.26 10.49 -1.72
C GLY A 157 11.62 11.18 -1.65
N ILE A 158 11.68 12.17 -0.75
CA ILE A 158 12.86 13.01 -0.53
C ILE A 158 14.02 12.18 -0.01
N THR A 159 13.72 11.19 0.83
CA THR A 159 14.71 10.29 1.46
C THR A 159 14.94 8.99 0.66
N ARG A 160 14.83 9.05 -0.64
CA ARG A 160 14.85 7.97 -1.66
C ARG A 160 15.46 6.65 -1.19
N ASP A 161 14.64 5.60 -1.33
CA ASP A 161 15.12 4.22 -1.37
C ASP A 161 14.66 3.59 -2.69
N SER A 162 15.60 3.09 -3.48
CA SER A 162 15.32 2.58 -4.85
C SER A 162 15.41 1.06 -4.96
N GLU A 163 15.75 0.38 -3.88
CA GLU A 163 15.91 -1.07 -3.88
C GLU A 163 14.56 -1.79 -3.78
N ASN A 164 14.43 -2.95 -4.41
CA ASN A 164 13.25 -3.84 -4.33
C ASN A 164 11.90 -3.17 -4.59
N MET A 165 11.78 -2.47 -5.69
CA MET A 165 10.52 -1.87 -6.12
C MET A 165 9.76 -2.77 -7.08
N ALA A 166 8.42 -2.68 -7.03
CA ALA A 166 7.55 -3.11 -8.12
C ALA A 166 7.08 -1.91 -8.94
N LEU A 167 6.73 -2.19 -10.18
CA LEU A 167 5.99 -1.29 -11.06
C LEU A 167 4.57 -1.82 -11.17
N ALA A 168 3.60 -0.97 -10.89
CA ALA A 168 2.19 -1.27 -11.06
C ALA A 168 1.58 -0.33 -12.10
N ILE A 169 0.70 -0.89 -12.95
CA ILE A 169 -0.08 -0.14 -13.93
C ILE A 169 -1.50 -0.69 -13.96
N PHE A 170 -2.48 0.20 -14.06
CA PHE A 170 -3.88 -0.20 -14.16
C PHE A 170 -4.67 0.76 -15.06
N ALA A 171 -5.83 0.29 -15.47
CA ALA A 171 -6.84 1.09 -16.12
C ALA A 171 -8.15 1.06 -15.33
N VAL A 172 -8.90 2.15 -15.40
CA VAL A 172 -10.34 2.13 -15.16
C VAL A 172 -11.00 1.85 -16.50
N ALA A 173 -11.68 0.72 -16.63
CA ALA A 173 -12.23 0.25 -17.89
C ALA A 173 -13.68 -0.21 -17.74
N GLU A 174 -14.51 0.09 -18.77
CA GLU A 174 -15.89 -0.36 -18.90
C GLU A 174 -15.97 -1.63 -19.75
N GLY A 175 -17.01 -2.42 -19.49
CA GLY A 175 -17.31 -3.62 -20.28
C GLY A 175 -16.43 -4.83 -19.97
N VAL A 176 -15.48 -4.74 -19.05
CA VAL A 176 -14.71 -5.90 -18.58
C VAL A 176 -15.57 -6.73 -17.63
N PRO A 177 -15.75 -8.06 -17.89
CA PRO A 177 -16.49 -8.93 -16.99
C PRO A 177 -15.89 -8.93 -15.59
N CYS A 178 -16.73 -8.76 -14.57
CA CYS A 178 -16.29 -8.71 -13.18
C CYS A 178 -17.38 -9.25 -12.25
N ASN A 179 -16.99 -10.12 -11.33
CA ASN A 179 -17.82 -10.43 -10.19
C ASN A 179 -17.79 -9.25 -9.20
N LYS A 180 -18.94 -8.59 -9.04
CA LYS A 180 -19.05 -7.38 -8.19
C LYS A 180 -18.77 -7.66 -6.69
N GLU A 181 -18.84 -8.93 -6.26
CA GLU A 181 -18.57 -9.34 -4.89
C GLU A 181 -17.15 -9.87 -4.66
N ALA A 182 -16.29 -9.85 -5.70
CA ALA A 182 -14.97 -10.47 -5.64
C ALA A 182 -13.82 -9.54 -6.02
N LEU A 183 -12.72 -9.66 -5.29
CA LEU A 183 -11.39 -9.27 -5.76
C LEU A 183 -10.84 -10.44 -6.59
N GLN A 184 -10.56 -10.24 -7.86
CA GLN A 184 -9.98 -11.26 -8.73
C GLN A 184 -8.48 -11.03 -8.89
N LEU A 185 -7.68 -12.03 -8.58
CA LEU A 185 -6.22 -12.04 -8.69
C LEU A 185 -5.77 -13.09 -9.70
N PHE A 186 -4.84 -12.74 -10.57
CA PHE A 186 -4.35 -13.59 -11.66
C PHE A 186 -2.84 -13.81 -11.48
N TYR A 187 -2.41 -15.07 -11.47
CA TYR A 187 -1.03 -15.46 -11.29
C TYR A 187 -0.44 -16.09 -12.55
N GLY A 188 0.86 -16.32 -12.54
CA GLY A 188 1.61 -16.98 -13.59
C GLY A 188 2.61 -16.08 -14.30
N SER A 189 3.32 -16.63 -15.30
CA SER A 189 4.42 -15.98 -16.01
C SER A 189 4.05 -14.68 -16.73
N ALA A 190 2.77 -14.51 -17.09
CA ALA A 190 2.26 -13.25 -17.65
C ALA A 190 2.44 -12.07 -16.70
N PHE A 191 2.49 -12.32 -15.38
CA PHE A 191 2.62 -11.36 -14.29
C PHE A 191 3.84 -11.67 -13.42
N ALA A 192 4.95 -11.99 -14.02
CA ALA A 192 6.15 -12.49 -13.35
C ALA A 192 6.57 -11.60 -12.15
N ASP A 193 6.90 -12.23 -11.03
CA ASP A 193 7.22 -11.61 -9.74
C ASP A 193 6.07 -10.74 -9.17
N GLY A 194 4.83 -10.95 -9.63
CA GLY A 194 3.67 -10.17 -9.25
C GLY A 194 2.34 -10.87 -9.49
N TYR A 195 1.33 -10.10 -9.87
CA TYR A 195 0.01 -10.59 -10.22
C TYR A 195 -0.77 -9.56 -11.05
N GLY A 196 -1.80 -10.04 -11.77
CA GLY A 196 -2.84 -9.20 -12.35
C GLY A 196 -4.06 -9.12 -11.44
N TRP A 197 -4.89 -8.10 -11.60
CA TRP A 197 -6.13 -7.97 -10.86
C TRP A 197 -7.27 -7.41 -11.69
N ILE A 198 -8.50 -7.77 -11.31
CA ILE A 198 -9.75 -7.11 -11.73
C ILE A 198 -10.56 -6.87 -10.45
N PHE A 199 -10.72 -5.61 -10.07
CA PHE A 199 -11.47 -5.21 -8.89
C PHE A 199 -12.71 -4.43 -9.28
N PRO A 200 -13.86 -4.69 -8.63
CA PRO A 200 -15.09 -4.00 -8.93
C PRO A 200 -15.04 -2.52 -8.52
N ARG A 201 -15.93 -1.75 -9.12
CA ARG A 201 -16.20 -0.37 -8.74
C ARG A 201 -17.71 -0.18 -8.55
N ASP A 202 -18.10 0.94 -7.96
CA ASP A 202 -19.50 1.35 -7.75
C ASP A 202 -20.23 1.74 -9.04
N ASP A 203 -19.47 2.04 -10.09
CA ASP A 203 -19.96 2.31 -11.45
C ASP A 203 -19.79 1.06 -12.36
N ASP A 204 -20.18 1.16 -13.61
CA ASP A 204 -20.07 0.05 -14.58
C ASP A 204 -18.64 -0.23 -15.06
N ALA A 205 -17.66 0.36 -14.42
CA ALA A 205 -16.26 0.15 -14.70
C ALA A 205 -15.61 -0.80 -13.67
N VAL A 206 -14.42 -1.26 -13.99
CA VAL A 206 -13.52 -2.00 -13.12
C VAL A 206 -12.18 -1.29 -12.99
N ASN A 207 -11.45 -1.58 -11.93
CA ASN A 207 -10.02 -1.33 -11.84
C ASN A 207 -9.31 -2.62 -12.28
N ILE A 208 -8.74 -2.61 -13.49
CA ILE A 208 -7.98 -3.75 -14.05
C ILE A 208 -6.52 -3.38 -14.19
N GLY A 209 -5.63 -4.20 -13.66
CA GLY A 209 -4.22 -3.87 -13.65
C GLY A 209 -3.29 -5.03 -13.44
N LEU A 210 -2.00 -4.72 -13.42
CA LEU A 210 -0.93 -5.67 -13.12
C LEU A 210 0.21 -4.97 -12.37
N GLY A 211 0.88 -5.76 -11.53
CA GLY A 211 2.11 -5.37 -10.85
C GLY A 211 3.20 -6.39 -11.12
N MET A 212 4.44 -5.93 -11.31
CA MET A 212 5.62 -6.78 -11.53
C MET A 212 6.83 -6.17 -10.84
N SER A 213 7.80 -6.97 -10.41
CA SER A 213 9.07 -6.41 -9.92
C SER A 213 9.76 -5.60 -11.03
N VAL A 214 10.56 -4.60 -10.65
CA VAL A 214 11.37 -3.82 -11.60
C VAL A 214 12.24 -4.75 -12.45
N ARG A 215 12.79 -5.82 -11.84
CA ARG A 215 13.60 -6.84 -12.53
C ARG A 215 12.80 -7.56 -13.60
N ALA A 216 11.61 -8.07 -13.27
CA ALA A 216 10.76 -8.79 -14.20
C ALA A 216 10.15 -7.90 -15.30
N ALA A 217 10.03 -6.59 -15.03
CA ALA A 217 9.54 -5.60 -15.99
C ALA A 217 10.62 -5.08 -16.95
N GLN A 218 11.88 -5.42 -16.73
CA GLN A 218 12.99 -4.91 -17.55
C GLN A 218 12.82 -5.30 -19.03
N GLY A 219 12.90 -4.32 -19.91
CA GLY A 219 12.72 -4.51 -21.36
C GLY A 219 11.26 -4.71 -21.82
N LEU A 220 10.29 -4.68 -20.90
CA LEU A 220 8.87 -4.87 -21.21
C LEU A 220 8.10 -3.56 -21.21
N SER A 221 7.13 -3.43 -22.11
CA SER A 221 6.11 -2.37 -22.05
C SER A 221 4.98 -2.82 -21.13
N LEU A 222 4.95 -2.33 -19.90
CA LEU A 222 3.83 -2.59 -18.97
C LEU A 222 2.50 -2.08 -19.53
N ARG A 223 2.51 -0.97 -20.27
CA ARG A 223 1.32 -0.46 -20.96
C ARG A 223 0.77 -1.47 -21.97
N GLN A 224 1.64 -2.09 -22.78
CA GLN A 224 1.22 -3.10 -23.75
C GLN A 224 0.68 -4.35 -23.02
N LYS A 225 1.38 -4.83 -21.99
CA LYS A 225 0.88 -5.95 -21.15
C LYS A 225 -0.50 -5.67 -20.55
N LEU A 226 -0.74 -4.44 -20.09
CA LEU A 226 -2.06 -4.04 -19.58
C LEU A 226 -3.12 -4.08 -20.68
N LEU A 227 -2.82 -3.53 -21.85
CA LEU A 227 -3.75 -3.54 -23.00
C LEU A 227 -4.07 -4.96 -23.46
N ASP A 228 -3.05 -5.84 -23.49
CA ASP A 228 -3.23 -7.26 -23.83
C ASP A 228 -4.09 -7.97 -22.76
N PHE A 229 -3.90 -7.65 -21.49
CA PHE A 229 -4.70 -8.19 -20.39
C PHE A 229 -6.16 -7.74 -20.48
N ILE A 230 -6.40 -6.46 -20.77
CA ILE A 230 -7.75 -5.93 -20.97
C ILE A 230 -8.40 -6.61 -22.19
N SER A 231 -7.71 -6.66 -23.32
CA SER A 231 -8.23 -7.24 -24.57
C SER A 231 -8.57 -8.72 -24.46
N ARG A 232 -7.80 -9.50 -23.70
CA ARG A 232 -8.10 -10.90 -23.41
C ARG A 232 -9.40 -11.09 -22.61
N ASN A 233 -9.75 -10.14 -21.76
CA ASN A 233 -10.99 -10.17 -20.99
C ASN A 233 -12.18 -9.62 -21.80
N ASN A 234 -11.98 -8.55 -22.56
CA ASN A 234 -12.92 -8.01 -23.53
C ASN A 234 -12.20 -7.11 -24.53
N PRO A 235 -12.12 -7.49 -25.82
CA PRO A 235 -11.48 -6.66 -26.86
C PRO A 235 -12.23 -5.36 -27.14
N HIS A 236 -13.47 -5.22 -26.70
CA HIS A 236 -14.30 -4.02 -26.87
C HIS A 236 -14.37 -3.15 -25.61
N ALA A 237 -13.57 -3.46 -24.58
CA ALA A 237 -13.54 -2.68 -23.35
C ALA A 237 -13.14 -1.21 -23.62
N LYS A 238 -13.83 -0.28 -22.97
CA LYS A 238 -13.54 1.16 -23.08
C LYS A 238 -12.69 1.60 -21.91
N ILE A 239 -11.50 2.08 -22.20
CA ILE A 239 -10.56 2.58 -21.19
C ILE A 239 -10.89 4.05 -20.89
N ARG A 240 -11.25 4.36 -19.64
CA ARG A 240 -11.45 5.74 -19.15
C ARG A 240 -10.13 6.43 -18.81
N THR A 241 -9.23 5.71 -18.12
CA THR A 241 -7.93 6.24 -17.71
C THR A 241 -6.93 5.12 -17.50
N ILE A 242 -5.64 5.46 -17.65
CA ILE A 242 -4.51 4.57 -17.28
C ILE A 242 -3.65 5.31 -16.27
N CYS A 243 -3.29 4.64 -15.19
CA CYS A 243 -2.41 5.16 -14.17
C CYS A 243 -1.39 4.10 -13.76
N GLY A 244 -0.23 4.53 -13.27
CA GLY A 244 0.81 3.63 -12.80
C GLY A 244 1.68 4.27 -11.73
N GLY A 245 2.39 3.45 -11.00
CA GLY A 245 3.24 3.89 -9.91
C GLY A 245 4.26 2.85 -9.50
N LYS A 246 5.15 3.26 -8.60
CA LYS A 246 6.09 2.38 -7.91
C LYS A 246 5.50 1.94 -6.58
N VAL A 247 5.81 0.70 -6.18
CA VAL A 247 5.41 0.12 -4.91
C VAL A 247 6.67 -0.47 -4.25
N PRO A 248 7.04 -0.07 -3.05
CA PRO A 248 8.16 -0.68 -2.34
C PRO A 248 7.78 -2.10 -1.90
N LEU A 249 8.65 -3.08 -2.13
CA LEU A 249 8.41 -4.49 -1.79
C LEU A 249 9.40 -5.03 -0.75
N HIS A 250 10.02 -4.16 0.02
CA HIS A 250 11.08 -4.56 0.95
C HIS A 250 10.57 -5.34 2.17
N GLY A 251 9.27 -5.30 2.44
CA GLY A 251 8.65 -5.91 3.60
C GLY A 251 8.94 -5.19 4.91
N THR A 252 10.18 -4.82 5.16
CA THR A 252 10.61 -3.95 6.25
C THR A 252 12.09 -3.64 6.07
N HIS A 253 12.49 -2.39 6.26
CA HIS A 253 13.89 -2.00 6.17
C HIS A 253 14.63 -2.26 7.47
N HIS A 254 15.91 -2.63 7.34
CA HIS A 254 16.89 -2.50 8.42
C HIS A 254 17.29 -1.04 8.70
N ARG A 255 16.70 -0.08 7.97
CA ARG A 255 16.98 1.36 8.12
C ARG A 255 16.05 1.98 9.15
N PRO A 256 16.54 2.89 9.99
CA PRO A 256 15.72 3.53 11.00
C PRO A 256 14.56 4.31 10.35
N PHE A 257 13.35 4.16 10.91
CA PHE A 257 12.19 4.96 10.55
C PHE A 257 12.31 6.40 11.02
N ALA A 258 13.19 6.63 11.99
CA ALA A 258 13.42 7.94 12.58
C ALA A 258 14.89 8.12 12.89
N MET A 259 15.40 9.33 12.66
CA MET A 259 16.76 9.73 13.02
C MET A 259 16.84 11.25 13.14
N HIS A 260 17.23 11.71 14.34
CA HIS A 260 17.48 13.14 14.59
C HIS A 260 16.30 14.06 14.27
N GLY A 261 15.05 13.61 14.55
CA GLY A 261 13.84 14.38 14.28
C GLY A 261 13.32 14.28 12.84
N LEU A 262 13.97 13.51 11.97
CA LEU A 262 13.42 13.11 10.69
C LEU A 262 12.75 11.74 10.82
N PHE A 263 11.45 11.68 10.58
CA PHE A 263 10.64 10.46 10.64
C PHE A 263 10.19 10.08 9.23
N LYS A 264 10.08 8.79 8.95
CA LYS A 264 9.53 8.27 7.70
C LYS A 264 8.21 7.57 7.95
N ALA A 265 7.25 7.73 7.06
CA ALA A 265 5.94 7.08 7.18
C ALA A 265 5.41 6.55 5.84
N GLY A 266 4.69 5.42 5.90
CA GLY A 266 4.10 4.77 4.74
C GLY A 266 5.13 4.24 3.74
N ASP A 267 4.91 4.43 2.44
CA ASP A 267 5.80 3.94 1.39
C ASP A 267 7.21 4.52 1.47
N ALA A 268 7.38 5.73 2.02
CA ALA A 268 8.69 6.33 2.26
C ALA A 268 9.49 5.54 3.33
N ALA A 269 8.80 4.82 4.22
CA ALA A 269 9.37 3.90 5.20
C ALA A 269 9.33 2.43 4.73
N GLY A 270 8.82 2.14 3.52
CA GLY A 270 8.68 0.77 3.02
C GLY A 270 7.54 -0.03 3.68
N CYS A 271 6.54 0.64 4.27
CA CYS A 271 5.43 0.02 4.98
C CYS A 271 4.38 -0.54 4.00
N VAL A 272 4.71 -1.58 3.28
CA VAL A 272 3.85 -2.23 2.27
C VAL A 272 3.92 -3.74 2.43
N ASN A 273 2.78 -4.42 2.28
CA ASN A 273 2.74 -5.87 2.22
C ASN A 273 3.49 -6.37 0.98
N PRO A 274 4.56 -7.16 1.13
CA PRO A 274 5.41 -7.54 -0.01
C PRO A 274 4.75 -8.52 -0.97
N ILE A 275 3.71 -9.26 -0.55
CA ILE A 275 3.01 -10.24 -1.40
C ILE A 275 1.95 -9.55 -2.25
N PHE A 276 1.09 -8.75 -1.61
CA PHE A 276 -0.07 -8.16 -2.27
C PHE A 276 0.16 -6.70 -2.71
N GLY A 277 1.28 -6.07 -2.32
CA GLY A 277 1.52 -4.66 -2.61
C GLY A 277 0.48 -3.73 -1.95
N SER A 278 -0.28 -4.23 -0.96
CA SER A 278 -1.21 -3.40 -0.18
C SER A 278 -0.42 -2.47 0.74
N GLY A 279 -0.82 -1.21 0.81
CA GLY A 279 -0.09 -0.19 1.55
C GLY A 279 -0.97 0.86 2.21
N ILE A 280 -2.30 0.86 1.98
CA ILE A 280 -3.18 1.90 2.52
C ILE A 280 -3.32 1.77 4.04
N SER A 281 -3.76 0.60 4.51
CA SER A 281 -3.92 0.33 5.94
C SER A 281 -2.58 0.36 6.66
N GLU A 282 -1.55 -0.16 6.02
CA GLU A 282 -0.17 -0.14 6.50
C GLU A 282 0.36 1.30 6.68
N ALA A 283 0.07 2.16 5.72
CA ALA A 283 0.42 3.58 5.81
C ALA A 283 -0.35 4.30 6.94
N LEU A 284 -1.62 3.94 7.17
CA LEU A 284 -2.40 4.45 8.30
C LEU A 284 -1.82 3.98 9.64
N ILE A 285 -1.47 2.68 9.78
CA ILE A 285 -0.82 2.16 10.99
C ILE A 285 0.48 2.89 11.26
N CYS A 286 1.36 2.97 10.27
CA CYS A 286 2.64 3.65 10.39
C CYS A 286 2.48 5.13 10.74
N GLY A 287 1.57 5.83 10.06
CA GLY A 287 1.29 7.24 10.32
C GLY A 287 0.75 7.49 11.72
N LYS A 288 -0.10 6.59 12.24
CA LYS A 288 -0.60 6.63 13.61
C LYS A 288 0.55 6.45 14.61
N ILE A 289 1.38 5.41 14.44
CA ILE A 289 2.54 5.16 15.30
C ILE A 289 3.46 6.38 15.35
N VAL A 290 3.80 6.95 14.20
CA VAL A 290 4.66 8.15 14.11
C VAL A 290 3.99 9.32 14.84
N GLY A 291 2.70 9.58 14.57
CA GLY A 291 1.96 10.67 15.20
C GLY A 291 1.87 10.57 16.73
N GLU A 292 1.64 9.36 17.25
CA GLU A 292 1.57 9.12 18.71
C GLU A 292 2.88 9.32 19.45
N ASN A 293 4.04 9.14 18.78
CA ASN A 293 5.35 9.21 19.40
C ASN A 293 6.05 10.59 19.29
N ILE A 294 5.69 11.41 18.30
CA ILE A 294 6.32 12.73 18.11
C ILE A 294 6.18 13.65 19.31
N PRO A 295 5.03 13.75 20.02
CA PRO A 295 4.93 14.61 21.22
C PRO A 295 5.92 14.21 22.32
N ASP A 296 6.12 12.92 22.56
CA ASP A 296 7.12 12.44 23.52
C ASP A 296 8.55 12.79 23.07
N TRP A 297 8.87 12.63 21.78
CA TRP A 297 10.17 13.03 21.22
C TRP A 297 10.46 14.52 21.40
N LEU A 298 9.46 15.38 21.16
CA LEU A 298 9.57 16.84 21.34
C LEU A 298 9.76 17.22 22.81
N GLY A 299 9.17 16.47 23.75
CA GLY A 299 9.32 16.68 25.19
C GLY A 299 10.70 16.29 25.74
N LYS A 300 11.50 15.54 24.98
CA LYS A 300 12.85 15.12 25.40
C LYS A 300 13.88 16.19 25.05
N THR A 301 14.78 16.46 25.97
CA THR A 301 15.94 17.36 25.77
C THR A 301 17.22 16.59 25.51
N ASP A 302 17.34 15.40 26.07
CA ASP A 302 18.49 14.53 25.95
C ASP A 302 18.48 13.73 24.63
N ALA A 303 19.65 13.61 23.99
CA ALA A 303 19.77 12.94 22.68
C ALA A 303 19.55 11.41 22.77
N GLU A 304 19.92 10.78 23.88
CA GLU A 304 19.75 9.35 24.10
C GLU A 304 18.27 9.03 24.32
N GLU A 305 17.56 9.84 25.10
CA GLU A 305 16.10 9.69 25.27
C GLU A 305 15.35 9.85 23.95
N ARG A 306 15.74 10.82 23.10
CA ARG A 306 15.19 10.97 21.74
C ARG A 306 15.44 9.73 20.89
N CYS A 307 16.64 9.18 20.94
CA CYS A 307 16.99 7.96 20.23
C CYS A 307 16.16 6.75 20.71
N HIS A 308 15.80 6.68 21.99
CA HIS A 308 14.89 5.65 22.51
C HIS A 308 13.47 5.79 21.92
N VAL A 309 12.95 7.01 21.79
CA VAL A 309 11.64 7.23 21.13
C VAL A 309 11.72 6.85 19.65
N GLU A 310 12.79 7.21 18.96
CA GLU A 310 13.00 6.84 17.55
C GLU A 310 13.03 5.31 17.33
N ARG A 311 13.71 4.56 18.21
CA ARG A 311 13.71 3.09 18.17
C ARG A 311 12.34 2.49 18.47
N ARG A 312 11.64 3.02 19.47
CA ARG A 312 10.30 2.58 19.85
C ARG A 312 9.31 2.63 18.68
N ILE A 313 9.40 3.64 17.81
CA ILE A 313 8.56 3.73 16.60
C ILE A 313 8.80 2.52 15.68
N PHE A 314 10.06 2.17 15.46
CA PHE A 314 10.42 0.99 14.68
C PHE A 314 9.91 -0.30 15.33
N ASP A 315 10.11 -0.47 16.64
CA ASP A 315 9.67 -1.65 17.39
C ASP A 315 8.14 -1.81 17.33
N GLN A 316 7.38 -0.73 17.53
CA GLN A 316 5.92 -0.74 17.41
C GLN A 316 5.44 -1.11 16.00
N TRP A 317 6.15 -0.64 14.95
CA TRP A 317 5.87 -1.08 13.60
C TRP A 317 6.18 -2.56 13.40
N MET A 318 7.32 -3.04 13.90
CA MET A 318 7.71 -4.45 13.81
C MET A 318 6.68 -5.35 14.47
N ASP A 319 6.22 -4.99 15.66
CA ASP A 319 5.19 -5.75 16.39
C ASP A 319 3.82 -5.73 15.67
N SER A 320 3.47 -4.61 15.04
CA SER A 320 2.19 -4.47 14.34
C SER A 320 2.13 -5.25 13.02
N CYS A 321 3.14 -5.11 12.18
CA CYS A 321 3.18 -5.65 10.81
C CYS A 321 4.55 -6.17 10.39
N GLY A 322 5.64 -5.59 10.90
CA GLY A 322 6.98 -5.74 10.35
C GLY A 322 7.49 -7.17 10.37
N TYR A 323 7.37 -7.90 11.48
CA TYR A 323 7.80 -9.30 11.55
C TYR A 323 7.05 -10.21 10.59
N PHE A 324 5.75 -9.99 10.43
CA PHE A 324 4.96 -10.71 9.43
C PHE A 324 5.43 -10.39 8.01
N TYR A 325 5.75 -9.14 7.73
CA TYR A 325 6.17 -8.72 6.38
C TYR A 325 7.60 -9.14 6.04
N GLN A 326 8.50 -9.20 7.00
CA GLN A 326 9.84 -9.80 6.78
C GLN A 326 9.73 -11.27 6.34
N LYS A 327 8.93 -12.07 7.04
CA LYS A 327 8.67 -13.46 6.66
C LYS A 327 7.97 -13.55 5.31
N SER A 328 7.02 -12.66 5.04
CA SER A 328 6.29 -12.59 3.77
C SER A 328 7.18 -12.21 2.59
N ALA A 329 8.15 -11.33 2.78
CA ALA A 329 9.11 -10.95 1.73
C ALA A 329 9.96 -12.16 1.31
N HIS A 330 10.45 -12.96 2.26
CA HIS A 330 11.17 -14.19 1.96
C HIS A 330 10.28 -15.22 1.25
N ALA A 331 9.04 -15.41 1.71
CA ALA A 331 8.06 -16.27 1.04
C ALA A 331 7.80 -15.83 -0.40
N LYS A 332 7.72 -14.52 -0.66
CA LYS A 332 7.54 -13.94 -1.98
C LYS A 332 8.66 -14.34 -2.95
N GLU A 333 9.92 -14.33 -2.51
CA GLU A 333 11.06 -14.76 -3.34
C GLU A 333 10.93 -16.22 -3.81
N ILE A 334 10.37 -17.08 -2.97
CA ILE A 334 10.12 -18.47 -3.32
C ILE A 334 8.89 -18.59 -4.21
N MET A 335 7.80 -17.87 -3.90
CA MET A 335 6.59 -17.84 -4.74
C MET A 335 6.87 -17.38 -6.16
N ASN A 336 7.81 -16.48 -6.36
CA ASN A 336 8.23 -16.02 -7.68
C ASN A 336 8.84 -17.12 -8.57
N LYS A 337 9.18 -18.27 -8.00
CA LYS A 337 9.71 -19.45 -8.72
C LYS A 337 8.64 -20.47 -9.10
N ILE A 338 7.40 -20.28 -8.67
CA ILE A 338 6.27 -21.16 -9.01
C ILE A 338 5.98 -21.02 -10.51
N THR A 339 6.01 -22.15 -11.22
CA THR A 339 5.75 -22.20 -12.66
C THR A 339 4.24 -22.16 -12.98
N ASP A 340 3.90 -21.85 -14.24
CA ASP A 340 2.51 -21.85 -14.71
C ASP A 340 1.83 -23.22 -14.50
N ASP A 341 2.55 -24.32 -14.78
CA ASP A 341 2.05 -25.69 -14.57
C ASP A 341 1.76 -26.00 -13.10
N GLN A 342 2.62 -25.48 -12.20
CA GLN A 342 2.40 -25.63 -10.75
C GLN A 342 1.20 -24.80 -10.27
N TRP A 343 1.01 -23.57 -10.76
CA TRP A 343 -0.17 -22.76 -10.48
C TRP A 343 -1.45 -23.43 -10.99
N ASP A 344 -1.43 -23.98 -12.23
CA ASP A 344 -2.57 -24.65 -12.83
C ASP A 344 -2.99 -25.88 -12.01
N ILE A 345 -2.03 -26.75 -11.69
CA ILE A 345 -2.30 -27.97 -10.90
C ILE A 345 -2.82 -27.64 -9.51
N PHE A 346 -2.19 -26.66 -8.85
CA PHE A 346 -2.60 -26.23 -7.51
C PHE A 346 -4.03 -25.67 -7.51
N LEU A 347 -4.33 -24.70 -8.39
CA LEU A 347 -5.65 -24.06 -8.41
C LEU A 347 -6.74 -24.96 -8.98
N HIS A 348 -6.41 -25.90 -9.88
CA HIS A 348 -7.33 -26.94 -10.29
C HIS A 348 -7.71 -27.82 -9.10
N HIS A 349 -6.71 -28.35 -8.37
CA HIS A 349 -6.98 -29.15 -7.18
C HIS A 349 -7.82 -28.41 -6.13
N MET A 350 -7.49 -27.14 -5.90
CA MET A 350 -8.26 -26.31 -4.97
C MET A 350 -9.70 -26.09 -5.45
N SER A 351 -9.93 -25.91 -6.75
CA SER A 351 -11.29 -25.71 -7.31
C SER A 351 -12.20 -26.93 -7.20
N ASP A 352 -11.63 -28.13 -7.07
CA ASP A 352 -12.36 -29.38 -6.89
C ASP A 352 -12.80 -29.61 -5.41
N LEU A 353 -12.26 -28.85 -4.46
CA LEU A 353 -12.60 -28.96 -3.04
C LEU A 353 -13.93 -28.24 -2.74
N PRO A 354 -14.66 -28.68 -1.68
CA PRO A 354 -15.77 -27.90 -1.15
C PRO A 354 -15.35 -26.46 -0.78
N GLN A 355 -16.27 -25.49 -0.93
CA GLN A 355 -15.95 -24.08 -0.71
C GLN A 355 -15.42 -23.78 0.71
N GLU A 356 -15.91 -24.46 1.72
CA GLU A 356 -15.43 -24.29 3.11
C GLU A 356 -13.97 -24.72 3.27
N GLU A 357 -13.58 -25.82 2.62
CA GLU A 357 -12.19 -26.29 2.61
C GLU A 357 -11.27 -25.34 1.83
N GLN A 358 -11.71 -24.86 0.64
CA GLN A 358 -10.99 -23.84 -0.10
C GLN A 358 -10.74 -22.62 0.79
N THR A 359 -11.78 -22.12 1.45
CA THR A 359 -11.69 -20.95 2.34
C THR A 359 -10.70 -21.20 3.47
N SER A 360 -10.81 -22.33 4.17
CA SER A 360 -9.93 -22.69 5.30
C SER A 360 -8.46 -22.76 4.88
N ILE A 361 -8.16 -23.42 3.77
CA ILE A 361 -6.79 -23.58 3.27
C ILE A 361 -6.23 -22.22 2.82
N LEU A 362 -6.96 -21.47 1.99
CA LEU A 362 -6.48 -20.22 1.44
C LEU A 362 -6.37 -19.11 2.52
N GLU A 363 -7.20 -19.12 3.55
CA GLU A 363 -7.04 -18.22 4.71
C GLU A 363 -5.79 -18.57 5.52
N THR A 364 -5.52 -19.86 5.73
CA THR A 364 -4.28 -20.31 6.36
C THR A 364 -3.07 -19.86 5.57
N LEU A 365 -3.09 -19.99 4.24
CA LEU A 365 -2.02 -19.51 3.38
C LEU A 365 -1.88 -17.99 3.38
N SER A 366 -2.97 -17.25 3.50
CA SER A 366 -2.95 -15.78 3.57
C SER A 366 -2.39 -15.29 4.91
N SER A 367 -2.67 -15.99 6.01
CA SER A 367 -2.13 -15.67 7.33
C SER A 367 -0.71 -16.23 7.56
N SER A 368 -0.29 -17.19 6.75
CA SER A 368 1.03 -17.82 6.80
C SER A 368 1.63 -17.95 5.39
N PRO A 369 2.01 -16.84 4.75
CA PRO A 369 2.39 -16.83 3.33
C PRO A 369 3.58 -17.74 2.98
N TRP A 370 4.42 -18.07 3.94
CA TRP A 370 5.54 -19.02 3.75
C TRP A 370 5.10 -20.46 3.49
N LEU A 371 3.81 -20.78 3.71
CA LEU A 371 3.25 -22.10 3.41
C LEU A 371 2.85 -22.25 1.91
N TRP A 372 2.66 -21.15 1.18
CA TRP A 372 2.27 -21.20 -0.23
C TRP A 372 3.20 -22.09 -1.08
N PRO A 373 4.53 -21.86 -1.08
CA PRO A 373 5.43 -22.67 -1.90
C PRO A 373 5.41 -24.14 -1.52
N ILE A 374 5.31 -24.44 -0.23
CA ILE A 374 5.29 -25.81 0.29
C ILE A 374 4.04 -26.54 -0.18
N MET A 375 2.87 -25.93 -0.05
CA MET A 375 1.60 -26.53 -0.42
C MET A 375 1.47 -26.70 -1.94
N VAL A 376 1.85 -25.68 -2.72
CA VAL A 376 1.89 -25.78 -4.18
C VAL A 376 2.79 -26.93 -4.63
N TRP A 377 3.97 -27.07 -4.02
CA TRP A 377 4.90 -28.15 -4.32
C TRP A 377 4.34 -29.53 -3.94
N GLN A 378 3.76 -29.69 -2.76
CA GLN A 378 3.17 -30.96 -2.31
C GLN A 378 2.06 -31.45 -3.24
N ILE A 379 1.14 -30.57 -3.62
CA ILE A 379 0.04 -30.88 -4.54
C ILE A 379 0.58 -31.22 -5.93
N TYR A 380 1.57 -30.47 -6.41
CA TYR A 380 2.21 -30.71 -7.70
C TYR A 380 2.87 -32.10 -7.76
N VAL A 381 3.69 -32.46 -6.77
CA VAL A 381 4.37 -33.76 -6.70
C VAL A 381 3.33 -34.90 -6.53
N GLY A 382 2.32 -34.72 -5.70
CA GLY A 382 1.25 -35.69 -5.53
C GLY A 382 0.48 -35.97 -6.79
N SER A 383 0.22 -34.95 -7.62
CA SER A 383 -0.47 -35.11 -8.92
C SER A 383 0.38 -35.85 -9.95
N LYS A 384 1.69 -35.61 -9.99
CA LYS A 384 2.62 -36.32 -10.91
C LYS A 384 2.76 -37.79 -10.54
N ASN A 385 2.76 -38.12 -9.24
CA ASN A 385 2.87 -39.50 -8.78
C ASN A 385 1.61 -40.32 -9.05
N LYS A 386 0.41 -39.73 -9.09
CA LYS A 386 -0.85 -40.40 -9.47
C LYS A 386 -0.91 -40.76 -10.96
N ASN A 387 -0.09 -40.12 -11.81
CA ASN A 387 0.00 -40.45 -13.24
C ASN A 387 1.04 -41.55 -13.54
N PHE A 388 1.70 -42.12 -12.53
CA PHE A 388 2.64 -43.24 -12.64
C PHE A 388 2.07 -44.57 -12.06
N CYS A 389 0.84 -44.58 -11.59
CA CYS A 389 0.04 -45.74 -11.24
C CYS A 389 -1.11 -45.88 -12.25
#